data_548e67168eafca6b38fba54ca8505743
#
_entry.id   548e67168eafca6b38fba54ca8505743
#
_cell.length_a   1.000
_cell.length_b   1.000
_cell.length_c   1.000
_cell.angle_alpha   90.00
_cell.angle_beta   90.00
_cell.angle_gamma   90.00
#
_symmetry.space_group_name_H-M   'P 1'
#
loop_
_entity.id
_entity.type
_entity.pdbx_description
1 polymer ?
#
loop_
_entity_poly.entity_id
_entity_poly.type
_entity_poly.pdbx_seq_one_letter_code
_entity_poly.pdbx_strand_id
1 'polypeptide(L)'
;MRKAGPEGMVTETLEIGSGGPGLRALVTRAVGLDSGASVRLRQLTDDVVDVFVTTPFEVVASRRVQGVVSRDGAVVSAATLAEQLKEQESSGTLDLGPARDASWPGALPPATGYSVVDTLPVTVVRELSDKGQQLTRQFSGPMGPPSSLLNQTVVTVEGEGATVEIPMLSLIHI
;
A
#
# COMPACT_ATOMS: atom_id res chain seq x y z
N MET A 1 0.58 -45.71 -19.93
CA MET A 1 0.14 -45.11 -18.67
C MET A 1 1.04 -43.90 -18.42
N ARG A 2 0.60 -42.69 -18.83
CA ARG A 2 1.37 -41.44 -18.66
C ARG A 2 1.09 -40.92 -17.25
N LYS A 3 2.13 -40.86 -16.44
CA LYS A 3 2.12 -40.29 -15.11
C LYS A 3 1.90 -38.78 -15.26
N ALA A 4 0.73 -38.27 -14.84
CA ALA A 4 0.49 -36.84 -14.73
C ALA A 4 1.49 -36.30 -13.69
N GLY A 5 2.37 -35.38 -14.14
CA GLY A 5 3.18 -34.60 -13.23
C GLY A 5 2.30 -33.58 -12.47
N PRO A 6 2.76 -33.05 -11.34
CA PRO A 6 1.99 -32.04 -10.60
C PRO A 6 1.72 -30.87 -11.53
N GLU A 7 0.44 -30.51 -11.67
CA GLU A 7 0.03 -29.29 -12.34
C GLU A 7 0.79 -28.12 -11.71
N GLY A 8 1.67 -27.50 -12.49
CA GLY A 8 2.46 -26.37 -12.02
C GLY A 8 1.53 -25.26 -11.55
N MET A 9 1.62 -24.92 -10.30
CA MET A 9 0.88 -23.80 -9.71
C MET A 9 1.26 -22.54 -10.51
N VAL A 10 0.28 -21.90 -11.14
CA VAL A 10 0.51 -20.67 -11.92
C VAL A 10 0.93 -19.60 -10.92
N THR A 11 2.14 -19.09 -11.09
CA THR A 11 2.67 -17.98 -10.29
C THR A 11 2.41 -16.66 -11.00
N GLU A 12 2.12 -15.63 -10.23
CA GLU A 12 2.01 -14.26 -10.72
C GLU A 12 3.41 -13.63 -10.80
N THR A 13 3.60 -12.71 -11.73
CA THR A 13 4.87 -12.00 -11.89
C THR A 13 4.66 -10.49 -12.00
N LEU A 14 5.68 -9.75 -11.60
CA LEU A 14 5.80 -8.30 -11.79
C LEU A 14 7.19 -8.01 -12.38
N GLU A 15 7.21 -7.44 -13.57
CA GLU A 15 8.41 -6.88 -14.16
C GLU A 15 8.53 -5.40 -13.76
N ILE A 16 9.67 -4.99 -13.18
CA ILE A 16 9.91 -3.62 -12.74
C ILE A 16 10.99 -2.99 -13.61
N GLY A 17 10.64 -1.87 -14.25
CA GLY A 17 11.56 -0.99 -14.96
C GLY A 17 12.15 0.10 -14.06
N SER A 18 11.32 0.75 -13.25
CA SER A 18 11.75 1.76 -12.27
C SER A 18 10.79 1.90 -11.08
N GLY A 19 11.26 2.55 -10.00
CA GLY A 19 10.47 2.73 -8.77
C GLY A 19 10.64 1.62 -7.73
N GLY A 20 11.46 0.59 -8.02
CA GLY A 20 11.70 -0.56 -7.15
C GLY A 20 12.13 -0.21 -5.72
N PRO A 21 13.11 0.67 -5.48
CA PRO A 21 13.53 1.04 -4.12
C PRO A 21 12.43 1.61 -3.25
N GLY A 22 11.59 2.47 -3.83
CA GLY A 22 10.45 3.04 -3.12
C GLY A 22 9.33 2.03 -2.87
N LEU A 23 9.09 1.12 -3.80
CA LEU A 23 8.16 0.01 -3.60
C LEU A 23 8.65 -0.92 -2.49
N ARG A 24 9.93 -1.27 -2.50
CA ARG A 24 10.56 -2.07 -1.44
C ARG A 24 10.36 -1.44 -0.06
N ALA A 25 10.60 -0.13 0.08
CA ALA A 25 10.41 0.57 1.35
C ALA A 25 8.95 0.46 1.85
N LEU A 26 7.97 0.68 0.97
CA LEU A 26 6.56 0.57 1.29
C LEU A 26 6.18 -0.85 1.73
N VAL A 27 6.51 -1.86 0.92
CA VAL A 27 6.10 -3.24 1.17
C VAL A 27 6.79 -3.82 2.40
N THR A 28 8.09 -3.54 2.61
CA THR A 28 8.82 -3.96 3.81
C THR A 28 8.18 -3.38 5.08
N ARG A 29 7.78 -2.10 5.03
CA ARG A 29 7.10 -1.47 6.18
C ARG A 29 5.73 -2.11 6.44
N ALA A 30 4.95 -2.39 5.40
CA ALA A 30 3.65 -3.05 5.54
C ALA A 30 3.78 -4.45 6.16
N VAL A 31 4.73 -5.26 5.70
CA VAL A 31 5.04 -6.59 6.25
C VAL A 31 5.48 -6.50 7.71
N GLY A 32 6.25 -5.46 8.08
CA GLY A 32 6.65 -5.23 9.47
C GLY A 32 5.47 -4.89 10.39
N LEU A 33 4.40 -4.31 9.86
CA LEU A 33 3.17 -4.01 10.60
C LEU A 33 2.22 -5.22 10.64
N ASP A 34 2.12 -5.95 9.54
CA ASP A 34 1.29 -7.12 9.38
C ASP A 34 1.96 -8.13 8.45
N SER A 35 2.47 -9.23 8.99
CA SER A 35 3.13 -10.29 8.22
C SER A 35 2.18 -10.99 7.22
N GLY A 36 0.88 -10.90 7.42
CA GLY A 36 -0.17 -11.41 6.54
C GLY A 36 -0.63 -10.42 5.46
N ALA A 37 -0.03 -9.24 5.37
CA ALA A 37 -0.42 -8.21 4.42
C ALA A 37 -0.50 -8.74 2.99
N SER A 38 -1.48 -8.25 2.24
CA SER A 38 -1.72 -8.57 0.84
C SER A 38 -1.40 -7.38 -0.06
N VAL A 39 -0.92 -7.70 -1.25
CA VAL A 39 -0.67 -6.72 -2.32
C VAL A 39 -1.63 -6.99 -3.45
N ARG A 40 -2.27 -5.96 -3.98
CA ARG A 40 -3.03 -6.01 -5.22
C ARG A 40 -2.39 -5.16 -6.29
N LEU A 41 -2.26 -5.71 -7.47
CA LEU A 41 -1.59 -5.10 -8.61
C LEU A 41 -2.64 -4.60 -9.62
N ARG A 42 -2.52 -3.37 -10.08
CA ARG A 42 -3.36 -2.83 -11.14
C ARG A 42 -2.49 -2.31 -12.27
N GLN A 43 -2.61 -2.91 -13.45
CA GLN A 43 -2.00 -2.37 -14.65
C GLN A 43 -2.77 -1.13 -15.08
N LEU A 44 -2.16 0.04 -14.95
CA LEU A 44 -2.81 1.31 -15.25
C LEU A 44 -2.67 1.68 -16.73
N THR A 45 -1.46 1.49 -17.29
CA THR A 45 -1.11 1.63 -18.70
C THR A 45 -0.22 0.46 -19.09
N ASP A 46 0.24 0.40 -20.34
CA ASP A 46 1.08 -0.69 -20.85
C ASP A 46 2.39 -0.87 -20.04
N ASP A 47 2.86 0.18 -19.36
CA ASP A 47 4.13 0.21 -18.64
C ASP A 47 4.03 0.77 -17.20
N VAL A 48 2.82 1.02 -16.69
CA VAL A 48 2.61 1.60 -15.35
C VAL A 48 1.72 0.71 -14.50
N VAL A 49 2.20 0.39 -13.31
CA VAL A 49 1.49 -0.43 -12.32
C VAL A 49 1.26 0.36 -11.05
N ASP A 50 0.02 0.37 -10.57
CA ASP A 50 -0.31 0.78 -9.20
C ASP A 50 -0.26 -0.46 -8.29
N VAL A 51 0.57 -0.40 -7.28
CA VAL A 51 0.73 -1.45 -6.27
C VAL A 51 0.05 -1.00 -4.99
N PHE A 52 -1.01 -1.70 -4.60
CA PHE A 52 -1.78 -1.44 -3.38
C PHE A 52 -1.42 -2.45 -2.31
N VAL A 53 -1.22 -2.00 -1.08
CA VAL A 53 -0.85 -2.84 0.06
C VAL A 53 -1.84 -2.64 1.19
N THR A 54 -2.32 -3.72 1.78
CA THR A 54 -3.16 -3.66 2.98
C THR A 54 -2.36 -3.20 4.19
N THR A 55 -3.01 -2.48 5.10
CA THR A 55 -2.46 -2.10 6.39
C THR A 55 -3.42 -2.51 7.51
N PRO A 56 -2.97 -2.65 8.77
CA PRO A 56 -3.84 -2.96 9.90
C PRO A 56 -4.69 -1.76 10.37
N PHE A 57 -4.69 -0.65 9.63
CA PHE A 57 -5.34 0.61 10.03
C PHE A 57 -6.59 0.94 9.21
N GLU A 58 -7.20 -0.06 8.55
CA GLU A 58 -8.38 0.11 7.68
C GLU A 58 -8.13 1.06 6.48
N VAL A 59 -6.87 1.28 6.13
CA VAL A 59 -6.45 2.03 4.95
C VAL A 59 -5.58 1.18 4.05
N VAL A 60 -5.61 1.47 2.77
CA VAL A 60 -4.74 0.87 1.77
C VAL A 60 -3.67 1.89 1.38
N ALA A 61 -2.41 1.48 1.46
CA ALA A 61 -1.31 2.30 0.95
C ALA A 61 -1.02 1.91 -0.51
N SER A 62 -0.57 2.85 -1.32
CA SER A 62 -0.25 2.57 -2.71
C SER A 62 1.02 3.24 -3.17
N ARG A 63 1.64 2.64 -4.18
CA ARG A 63 2.77 3.22 -4.90
C ARG A 63 2.70 2.87 -6.38
N ARG A 64 3.02 3.84 -7.21
CA ARG A 64 3.13 3.66 -8.65
C ARG A 64 4.56 3.33 -9.04
N VAL A 65 4.72 2.35 -9.94
CA VAL A 65 6.00 1.95 -10.51
C VAL A 65 5.88 1.80 -12.02
N GLN A 66 7.01 1.90 -12.73
CA GLN A 66 7.05 1.43 -14.12
C GLN A 66 7.24 -0.08 -14.13
N GLY A 67 6.37 -0.77 -14.84
CA GLY A 67 6.39 -2.22 -14.89
C GLY A 67 5.20 -2.84 -15.58
N VAL A 68 5.23 -4.17 -15.65
CA VAL A 68 4.18 -4.99 -16.25
C VAL A 68 3.87 -6.16 -15.34
N VAL A 69 2.58 -6.44 -15.15
CA VAL A 69 2.11 -7.58 -14.36
C VAL A 69 1.68 -8.73 -15.27
N SER A 70 1.82 -9.97 -14.79
CA SER A 70 1.31 -11.15 -15.51
C SER A 70 -0.21 -11.13 -15.66
N ARG A 71 -0.92 -10.55 -14.68
CA ARG A 71 -2.37 -10.46 -14.66
C ARG A 71 -2.83 -9.20 -13.91
N ASP A 72 -3.62 -8.37 -14.57
CA ASP A 72 -4.25 -7.21 -13.94
C ASP A 72 -5.20 -7.64 -12.82
N GLY A 73 -5.12 -6.95 -11.69
CA GLY A 73 -5.95 -7.22 -10.52
C GLY A 73 -5.47 -8.37 -9.64
N ALA A 74 -4.35 -9.03 -9.96
CA ALA A 74 -3.80 -10.11 -9.15
C ALA A 74 -3.52 -9.67 -7.72
N VAL A 75 -3.86 -10.52 -6.76
CA VAL A 75 -3.52 -10.36 -5.35
C VAL A 75 -2.46 -11.38 -4.96
N VAL A 76 -1.40 -10.90 -4.31
CA VAL A 76 -0.25 -11.72 -3.92
C VAL A 76 0.18 -11.40 -2.48
N SER A 77 1.08 -12.22 -1.94
CA SER A 77 1.65 -12.00 -0.60
C SER A 77 2.60 -10.79 -0.60
N ALA A 78 2.38 -9.86 0.33
CA ALA A 78 3.32 -8.75 0.54
C ALA A 78 4.70 -9.24 0.99
N ALA A 79 4.76 -10.29 1.81
CA ALA A 79 6.02 -10.87 2.26
C ALA A 79 6.84 -11.43 1.08
N THR A 80 6.20 -12.16 0.17
CA THR A 80 6.88 -12.68 -1.05
C THR A 80 7.40 -11.54 -1.91
N LEU A 81 6.59 -10.51 -2.14
CA LEU A 81 7.05 -9.33 -2.91
C LEU A 81 8.22 -8.63 -2.22
N ALA A 82 8.19 -8.49 -0.89
CA ALA A 82 9.28 -7.87 -0.13
C ALA A 82 10.60 -8.65 -0.26
N GLU A 83 10.55 -9.99 -0.21
CA GLU A 83 11.71 -10.86 -0.40
C GLU A 83 12.29 -10.72 -1.81
N GLN A 84 11.45 -10.78 -2.83
CA GLN A 84 11.86 -10.63 -4.22
C GLN A 84 12.50 -9.25 -4.48
N LEU A 85 11.93 -8.18 -3.94
CA LEU A 85 12.49 -6.83 -4.04
C LEU A 85 13.80 -6.66 -3.26
N LYS A 86 14.09 -7.52 -2.28
CA LYS A 86 15.35 -7.54 -1.56
C LYS A 86 16.44 -8.26 -2.35
N GLU A 87 16.07 -9.35 -3.02
CA GLU A 87 17.02 -10.18 -3.78
C GLU A 87 17.40 -9.54 -5.12
N GLN A 88 16.47 -8.88 -5.77
CA GLN A 88 16.68 -8.20 -7.04
C GLN A 88 16.93 -6.70 -6.83
N GLU A 89 18.13 -6.24 -7.11
CA GLU A 89 18.52 -4.83 -6.99
C GLU A 89 17.78 -3.93 -8.02
N SER A 90 16.49 -3.66 -7.77
CA SER A 90 15.73 -2.56 -8.38
C SER A 90 15.17 -2.73 -9.79
N SER A 91 15.48 -3.79 -10.54
CA SER A 91 14.89 -4.05 -11.86
C SER A 91 14.90 -5.54 -12.20
N GLY A 92 13.91 -5.99 -12.96
CA GLY A 92 13.78 -7.38 -13.39
C GLY A 92 12.41 -7.98 -13.14
N THR A 93 12.26 -9.26 -13.45
CA THR A 93 11.02 -10.00 -13.25
C THR A 93 11.00 -10.64 -11.88
N LEU A 94 10.04 -10.26 -11.06
CA LEU A 94 9.81 -10.79 -9.71
C LEU A 94 8.80 -11.94 -9.78
N ASP A 95 9.11 -13.07 -9.15
CA ASP A 95 8.15 -14.16 -8.95
C ASP A 95 7.37 -13.92 -7.65
N LEU A 96 6.08 -13.70 -7.78
CA LEU A 96 5.20 -13.31 -6.67
C LEU A 96 4.46 -14.49 -6.05
N GLY A 97 4.73 -15.70 -6.54
CA GLY A 97 4.03 -16.89 -6.10
C GLY A 97 2.56 -16.95 -6.58
N PRO A 98 1.74 -17.83 -5.98
CA PRO A 98 0.37 -18.04 -6.40
C PRO A 98 -0.53 -16.86 -6.03
N ALA A 99 -1.56 -16.65 -6.85
CA ALA A 99 -2.60 -15.66 -6.60
C ALA A 99 -3.39 -15.97 -5.32
N ARG A 100 -3.78 -14.90 -4.61
CA ARG A 100 -4.55 -14.90 -3.36
C ARG A 100 -5.74 -13.94 -3.44
N ASP A 101 -6.42 -13.88 -4.55
CA ASP A 101 -7.44 -12.86 -4.85
C ASP A 101 -8.53 -12.75 -3.78
N ALA A 102 -8.92 -13.90 -3.21
CA ALA A 102 -9.91 -13.95 -2.13
C ALA A 102 -9.46 -13.27 -0.81
N SER A 103 -8.18 -13.01 -0.63
CA SER A 103 -7.65 -12.33 0.56
C SER A 103 -7.73 -10.80 0.51
N TRP A 104 -8.18 -10.22 -0.61
CA TRP A 104 -8.29 -8.77 -0.73
C TRP A 104 -9.57 -8.24 -0.08
N PRO A 105 -9.49 -7.24 0.84
CA PRO A 105 -10.62 -6.88 1.70
C PRO A 105 -11.66 -5.96 1.08
N GLY A 106 -11.53 -5.54 -0.18
CA GLY A 106 -12.51 -4.60 -0.72
C GLY A 106 -12.23 -4.10 -2.14
N ALA A 107 -12.90 -3.01 -2.53
CA ALA A 107 -12.70 -2.37 -3.81
C ALA A 107 -11.42 -1.54 -3.84
N LEU A 108 -10.80 -1.40 -5.03
CA LEU A 108 -9.75 -0.44 -5.26
C LEU A 108 -10.34 0.97 -5.48
N PRO A 109 -9.58 2.03 -5.15
CA PRO A 109 -9.97 3.37 -5.56
C PRO A 109 -10.04 3.47 -7.09
N PRO A 110 -10.82 4.42 -7.66
CA PRO A 110 -10.87 4.64 -9.09
C PRO A 110 -9.48 4.84 -9.69
N ALA A 111 -9.28 4.41 -10.94
CA ALA A 111 -7.99 4.60 -11.62
C ALA A 111 -7.77 6.05 -12.06
N THR A 112 -8.85 6.77 -12.34
CA THR A 112 -8.86 8.14 -12.88
C THR A 112 -10.01 8.94 -12.28
N GLY A 113 -10.14 10.20 -12.65
CA GLY A 113 -11.25 11.05 -12.20
C GLY A 113 -10.92 11.82 -10.91
N TYR A 114 -9.66 11.89 -10.51
CA TYR A 114 -9.20 12.72 -9.41
C TYR A 114 -8.95 14.16 -9.88
N SER A 115 -9.41 15.12 -9.08
CA SER A 115 -9.01 16.52 -9.18
C SER A 115 -8.21 16.91 -7.94
N VAL A 116 -7.29 17.85 -8.10
CA VAL A 116 -6.54 18.40 -6.97
C VAL A 116 -7.50 19.33 -6.21
N VAL A 117 -7.76 19.02 -4.95
CA VAL A 117 -8.59 19.88 -4.09
C VAL A 117 -7.73 20.99 -3.49
N ASP A 118 -6.55 20.62 -2.95
CA ASP A 118 -5.61 21.58 -2.38
C ASP A 118 -4.21 20.95 -2.29
N THR A 119 -3.21 21.78 -1.96
CA THR A 119 -1.82 21.35 -1.78
C THR A 119 -1.33 21.78 -0.41
N LEU A 120 -0.88 20.81 0.39
CA LEU A 120 -0.34 21.06 1.73
C LEU A 120 1.19 21.10 1.70
N PRO A 121 1.84 22.08 2.36
CA PRO A 121 3.29 22.07 2.52
C PRO A 121 3.76 20.83 3.31
N VAL A 122 4.81 20.17 2.83
CA VAL A 122 5.38 18.97 3.49
C VAL A 122 5.78 19.23 4.93
N THR A 123 6.27 20.45 5.24
CA THR A 123 6.62 20.88 6.61
C THR A 123 5.42 20.82 7.55
N VAL A 124 4.26 21.31 7.11
CA VAL A 124 3.01 21.26 7.89
C VAL A 124 2.57 19.83 8.15
N VAL A 125 2.62 18.97 7.13
CA VAL A 125 2.25 17.54 7.26
C VAL A 125 3.19 16.84 8.25
N ARG A 126 4.49 17.09 8.19
CA ARG A 126 5.48 16.52 9.13
C ARG A 126 5.25 17.00 10.56
N GLU A 127 5.06 18.29 10.77
CA GLU A 127 4.78 18.85 12.10
C GLU A 127 3.51 18.25 12.72
N LEU A 128 2.44 18.10 11.93
CA LEU A 128 1.21 17.47 12.39
C LEU A 128 1.42 15.99 12.73
N SER A 129 2.18 15.27 11.91
CA SER A 129 2.55 13.87 12.17
C SER A 129 3.34 13.73 13.45
N ASP A 130 4.40 14.54 13.67
CA ASP A 130 5.24 14.50 14.85
C ASP A 130 4.44 14.82 16.12
N LYS A 131 3.61 15.86 16.09
CA LYS A 131 2.72 16.22 17.20
C LYS A 131 1.71 15.11 17.49
N GLY A 132 1.13 14.52 16.46
CA GLY A 132 0.20 13.39 16.57
C GLY A 132 0.85 12.17 17.21
N GLN A 133 2.08 11.83 16.81
CA GLN A 133 2.84 10.74 17.42
C GLN A 133 3.19 11.01 18.89
N GLN A 134 3.53 12.24 19.24
CA GLN A 134 3.78 12.62 20.64
C GLN A 134 2.52 12.45 21.50
N LEU A 135 1.36 12.93 21.02
CA LEU A 135 0.08 12.79 21.70
C LEU A 135 -0.32 11.32 21.86
N THR A 136 -0.17 10.50 20.81
CA THR A 136 -0.49 9.07 20.89
C THR A 136 0.38 8.34 21.91
N ARG A 137 1.68 8.66 22.01
CA ARG A 137 2.57 8.09 23.03
C ARG A 137 2.17 8.55 24.46
N GLN A 138 1.80 9.80 24.62
CA GLN A 138 1.41 10.37 25.92
C GLN A 138 0.11 9.74 26.45
N PHE A 139 -0.84 9.45 25.58
CA PHE A 139 -2.18 8.95 25.95
C PHE A 139 -2.38 7.45 25.68
N SER A 140 -1.32 6.73 25.27
CA SER A 140 -1.39 5.28 25.07
C SER A 140 -1.45 4.53 26.39
N GLY A 141 -2.50 3.72 26.54
CA GLY A 141 -2.63 2.72 27.60
C GLY A 141 -2.14 1.34 27.15
N PRO A 142 -2.38 0.29 27.97
CA PRO A 142 -2.04 -1.10 27.62
C PRO A 142 -2.66 -1.60 26.31
N MET A 143 -3.79 -0.99 25.90
CA MET A 143 -4.52 -1.30 24.66
C MET A 143 -4.17 -0.36 23.50
N GLY A 144 -3.14 0.47 23.62
CA GLY A 144 -2.77 1.47 22.62
C GLY A 144 -3.47 2.82 22.82
N PRO A 145 -3.33 3.75 21.86
CA PRO A 145 -3.96 5.06 21.94
C PRO A 145 -5.48 4.95 21.79
N PRO A 146 -6.26 5.83 22.44
CA PRO A 146 -7.72 5.79 22.33
C PRO A 146 -8.19 6.13 20.91
N SER A 147 -9.21 5.42 20.44
CA SER A 147 -9.77 5.60 19.09
C SER A 147 -10.30 7.02 18.84
N SER A 148 -10.81 7.67 19.89
CA SER A 148 -11.25 9.07 19.82
C SER A 148 -10.13 10.05 19.45
N LEU A 149 -8.90 9.78 19.91
CA LEU A 149 -7.73 10.56 19.55
C LEU A 149 -7.31 10.30 18.08
N LEU A 150 -7.32 9.03 17.67
CA LEU A 150 -6.94 8.63 16.32
C LEU A 150 -7.92 9.16 15.26
N ASN A 151 -9.19 9.23 15.58
CA ASN A 151 -10.25 9.69 14.67
C ASN A 151 -10.44 11.21 14.69
N GLN A 152 -9.68 11.94 15.52
CA GLN A 152 -9.77 13.39 15.56
C GLN A 152 -9.32 14.00 14.23
N THR A 153 -10.18 14.84 13.63
CA THR A 153 -9.82 15.61 12.43
C THR A 153 -8.71 16.61 12.75
N VAL A 154 -7.60 16.53 12.03
CA VAL A 154 -6.41 17.38 12.20
C VAL A 154 -6.18 18.32 11.02
N VAL A 155 -6.73 17.98 9.85
CA VAL A 155 -6.71 18.82 8.65
C VAL A 155 -8.09 18.77 7.99
N THR A 156 -8.63 19.93 7.63
CA THR A 156 -9.80 20.05 6.79
C THR A 156 -9.39 20.69 5.48
N VAL A 157 -9.71 20.05 4.36
CA VAL A 157 -9.41 20.55 3.01
C VAL A 157 -10.74 20.88 2.33
N GLU A 158 -10.88 22.10 1.84
CA GLU A 158 -12.08 22.57 1.17
C GLU A 158 -11.75 22.99 -0.26
N GLY A 159 -12.55 22.56 -1.24
CA GLY A 159 -12.39 22.99 -2.62
C GLY A 159 -13.58 22.53 -3.48
N GLU A 160 -13.95 23.36 -4.45
CA GLU A 160 -14.98 23.09 -5.48
C GLU A 160 -16.29 22.48 -4.96
N GLY A 161 -16.72 22.86 -3.73
CA GLY A 161 -17.94 22.35 -3.11
C GLY A 161 -17.77 21.00 -2.37
N ALA A 162 -16.55 20.52 -2.24
CA ALA A 162 -16.22 19.34 -1.44
C ALA A 162 -15.40 19.72 -0.22
N THR A 163 -15.68 19.05 0.90
CA THR A 163 -14.90 19.14 2.15
C THR A 163 -14.37 17.74 2.49
N VAL A 164 -13.07 17.66 2.73
CA VAL A 164 -12.40 16.42 3.13
C VAL A 164 -11.75 16.62 4.49
N GLU A 165 -12.13 15.78 5.46
CA GLU A 165 -11.56 15.77 6.78
C GLU A 165 -10.49 14.65 6.88
N ILE A 166 -9.29 15.02 7.31
CA ILE A 166 -8.18 14.09 7.46
C ILE A 166 -7.98 13.83 8.96
N PRO A 167 -8.23 12.60 9.42
CA PRO A 167 -8.04 12.25 10.81
C PRO A 167 -6.55 12.07 11.16
N MET A 168 -6.23 12.18 12.45
CA MET A 168 -4.87 12.00 12.98
C MET A 168 -4.27 10.65 12.57
N LEU A 169 -5.05 9.58 12.53
CA LEU A 169 -4.63 8.25 12.12
C LEU A 169 -3.97 8.24 10.72
N SER A 170 -4.46 9.06 9.80
CA SER A 170 -3.91 9.15 8.44
C SER A 170 -2.52 9.79 8.37
N LEU A 171 -2.13 10.59 9.37
CA LEU A 171 -0.87 11.33 9.38
C LEU A 171 0.22 10.68 10.21
N ILE A 172 -0.12 10.03 11.33
CA ILE A 172 0.87 9.48 12.25
C ILE A 172 1.67 8.29 11.72
N HIS A 173 1.24 7.71 10.60
CA HIS A 173 1.89 6.58 9.92
C HIS A 173 2.67 7.00 8.65
N ILE A 174 2.79 8.28 8.40
CA ILE A 174 3.54 8.82 7.26
C ILE A 174 5.06 8.69 7.45
#